data_bc43dd2e17f6c2444bdc27e5ff1a87b4
#
_entry.id   bc43dd2e17f6c2444bdc27e5ff1a87b4
#
_cell.length_a   1.000
_cell.length_b   1.000
_cell.length_c   1.000
_cell.angle_alpha   90.00
_cell.angle_beta   90.00
_cell.angle_gamma   90.00
#
_symmetry.space_group_name_H-M   'P 1'
#
loop_
_entity.id
_entity.type
_entity.pdbx_description
1 polymer ?
#
loop_
_entity_poly.entity_id
_entity_poly.type
_entity_poly.pdbx_seq_one_letter_code
_entity_poly.pdbx_strand_id
1 'polypeptide(L)'
;MTKIKKLAEQIEEEICGAKEYAEKYVECKAKGDMQWANRYKEMANDELKHAGYLHDKAIQEIEEISKVYKPTEEMEEKWEKCHKRFVEKTAWIKQMLTL
;
A
#
# COMPACT_ATOMS: atom_id res chain seq x y z
N MET A 1 -8.56 -17.89 5.06
CA MET A 1 -9.10 -16.64 4.47
C MET A 1 -9.03 -15.47 5.43
N THR A 2 -9.15 -15.70 6.74
CA THR A 2 -8.90 -14.65 7.75
C THR A 2 -7.52 -14.04 7.60
N LYS A 3 -6.52 -14.85 7.29
CA LYS A 3 -5.13 -14.39 7.10
C LYS A 3 -4.99 -13.42 5.92
N ILE A 4 -5.65 -13.73 4.79
CA ILE A 4 -5.63 -12.86 3.60
C ILE A 4 -6.39 -11.56 3.88
N LYS A 5 -7.51 -11.63 4.59
CA LYS A 5 -8.27 -10.46 4.99
C LYS A 5 -7.43 -9.52 5.87
N LYS A 6 -6.70 -10.09 6.84
CA LYS A 6 -5.81 -9.30 7.72
C LYS A 6 -4.68 -8.66 6.92
N LEU A 7 -4.10 -9.38 5.96
CA LEU A 7 -3.06 -8.82 5.10
C LEU A 7 -3.60 -7.66 4.25
N ALA A 8 -4.82 -7.81 3.70
CA ALA A 8 -5.46 -6.74 2.94
C ALA A 8 -5.69 -5.49 3.80
N GLU A 9 -6.13 -5.67 5.05
CA GLU A 9 -6.32 -4.57 5.99
C GLU A 9 -4.98 -3.87 6.31
N GLN A 10 -3.93 -4.64 6.53
CA GLN A 10 -2.59 -4.10 6.79
C GLN A 10 -2.05 -3.33 5.58
N ILE A 11 -2.27 -3.84 4.37
CA ILE A 11 -1.88 -3.14 3.14
C ILE A 11 -2.55 -1.77 3.08
N GLU A 12 -3.86 -1.71 3.36
CA GLU A 12 -4.60 -0.44 3.39
C GLU A 12 -4.04 0.52 4.44
N GLU A 13 -3.71 0.04 5.62
CA GLU A 13 -3.13 0.86 6.68
C GLU A 13 -1.80 1.49 6.25
N GLU A 14 -0.94 0.70 5.63
CA GLU A 14 0.36 1.19 5.14
C GLU A 14 0.19 2.21 4.01
N ILE A 15 -0.75 1.97 3.10
CA ILE A 15 -1.06 2.91 2.02
C ILE A 15 -1.60 4.23 2.58
N CYS A 16 -2.51 4.17 3.55
CA CYS A 16 -3.04 5.36 4.20
C CYS A 16 -1.92 6.15 4.89
N GLY A 17 -1.01 5.47 5.57
CA GLY A 17 0.15 6.10 6.18
C GLY A 17 1.06 6.77 5.17
N ALA A 18 1.33 6.09 4.07
CA ALA A 18 2.14 6.63 2.98
C ALA A 18 1.51 7.89 2.38
N LYS A 19 0.20 7.88 2.17
CA LYS A 19 -0.53 9.03 1.65
C LYS A 19 -0.43 10.23 2.57
N GLU A 20 -0.61 10.02 3.87
CA GLU A 20 -0.50 11.09 4.87
C GLU A 20 0.90 11.73 4.85
N TYR A 21 1.94 10.91 4.81
CA TYR A 21 3.31 11.42 4.72
C TYR A 21 3.58 12.12 3.40
N ALA A 22 3.03 11.62 2.30
CA ALA A 22 3.18 12.29 1.00
C ALA A 22 2.51 13.66 0.99
N GLU A 23 1.34 13.80 1.60
CA GLU A 23 0.67 15.09 1.75
C GLU A 23 1.51 16.06 2.58
N LYS A 24 2.11 15.59 3.66
CA LYS A 24 3.01 16.40 4.49
C LYS A 24 4.28 16.79 3.73
N TYR A 25 4.80 15.91 2.89
CA TYR A 25 5.91 16.22 2.00
C TYR A 25 5.58 17.41 1.10
N VAL A 26 4.41 17.37 0.45
CA VAL A 26 3.98 18.45 -0.44
C VAL A 26 3.83 19.77 0.34
N GLU A 27 3.21 19.74 1.52
CA GLU A 27 3.05 20.91 2.38
C GLU A 27 4.40 21.54 2.77
N CYS A 28 5.31 20.71 3.25
CA CYS A 28 6.64 21.18 3.67
C CYS A 28 7.43 21.77 2.50
N LYS A 29 7.37 21.12 1.35
CA LYS A 29 8.05 21.61 0.16
C LYS A 29 7.50 22.95 -0.28
N ALA A 30 6.19 23.15 -0.24
CA ALA A 30 5.54 24.41 -0.59
C ALA A 30 5.96 25.54 0.35
N LYS A 31 6.26 25.24 1.60
CA LYS A 31 6.73 26.19 2.60
C LYS A 31 8.25 26.43 2.54
N GLY A 32 8.94 25.68 1.73
CA GLY A 32 10.41 25.77 1.64
C GLY A 32 11.14 25.02 2.74
N ASP A 33 10.44 24.20 3.54
CA ASP A 33 11.04 23.37 4.59
C ASP A 33 11.53 22.05 3.98
N MET A 34 12.68 22.11 3.35
CA MET A 34 13.23 20.96 2.62
C MET A 34 13.73 19.86 3.53
N GLN A 35 14.16 20.18 4.76
CA GLN A 35 14.59 19.18 5.72
C GLN A 35 13.45 18.22 6.04
N TRP A 36 12.29 18.75 6.43
CA TRP A 36 11.14 17.92 6.78
C TRP A 36 10.44 17.35 5.56
N ALA A 37 10.44 18.07 4.43
CA ALA A 37 9.94 17.49 3.18
C ALA A 37 10.69 16.20 2.85
N ASN A 38 12.02 16.20 2.93
CA ASN A 38 12.82 15.02 2.65
C ASN A 38 12.57 13.89 3.66
N ARG A 39 12.36 14.20 4.94
CA ARG A 39 12.05 13.21 5.95
C ARG A 39 10.69 12.57 5.73
N TYR A 40 9.66 13.37 5.40
CA TYR A 40 8.34 12.83 5.10
C TYR A 40 8.33 11.99 3.82
N LYS A 41 9.10 12.38 2.82
CA LYS A 41 9.26 11.59 1.60
C LYS A 41 9.86 10.21 1.92
N GLU A 42 10.89 10.17 2.75
CA GLU A 42 11.51 8.93 3.19
C GLU A 42 10.52 8.05 3.94
N MET A 43 9.75 8.64 4.86
CA MET A 43 8.73 7.93 5.62
C MET A 43 7.62 7.37 4.72
N ALA A 44 7.19 8.15 3.72
CA ALA A 44 6.20 7.70 2.74
C ALA A 44 6.72 6.51 1.94
N ASN A 45 7.98 6.57 1.48
CA ASN A 45 8.59 5.48 0.74
C ASN A 45 8.74 4.22 1.59
N ASP A 46 9.04 4.35 2.88
CA ASP A 46 9.11 3.22 3.81
C ASP A 46 7.75 2.55 3.95
N GLU A 47 6.67 3.32 4.09
CA GLU A 47 5.32 2.78 4.17
C GLU A 47 4.92 2.07 2.88
N LEU A 48 5.28 2.61 1.71
CA LEU A 48 5.04 1.96 0.42
C LEU A 48 5.81 0.64 0.30
N LYS A 49 7.02 0.60 0.82
CA LYS A 49 7.83 -0.62 0.84
C LYS A 49 7.18 -1.70 1.70
N HIS A 50 6.68 -1.32 2.89
CA HIS A 50 5.96 -2.23 3.76
C HIS A 50 4.70 -2.77 3.08
N ALA A 51 3.94 -1.90 2.42
CA ALA A 51 2.75 -2.31 1.68
C ALA A 51 3.10 -3.33 0.58
N GLY A 52 4.21 -3.11 -0.12
CA GLY A 52 4.71 -4.03 -1.15
C GLY A 52 5.05 -5.40 -0.58
N TYR A 53 5.72 -5.46 0.55
CA TYR A 53 6.04 -6.73 1.21
C TYR A 53 4.78 -7.49 1.64
N LEU A 54 3.81 -6.77 2.20
CA LEU A 54 2.54 -7.38 2.62
C LEU A 54 1.73 -7.88 1.42
N HIS A 55 1.78 -7.14 0.32
CA HIS A 55 1.14 -7.52 -0.94
C HIS A 55 1.76 -8.82 -1.49
N ASP A 56 3.08 -8.92 -1.50
CA ASP A 56 3.79 -10.11 -1.94
C ASP A 56 3.43 -11.31 -1.06
N LYS A 57 3.35 -11.10 0.25
CA LYS A 57 2.96 -12.16 1.17
C LYS A 57 1.52 -12.62 0.91
N ALA A 58 0.61 -11.70 0.65
CA ALA A 58 -0.78 -12.04 0.33
C ALA A 58 -0.87 -12.89 -0.93
N ILE A 59 -0.11 -12.55 -1.97
CA ILE A 59 -0.05 -13.34 -3.20
C ILE A 59 0.43 -14.76 -2.91
N GLN A 60 1.51 -14.90 -2.12
CA GLN A 60 2.03 -16.21 -1.74
C GLN A 60 1.00 -17.04 -0.99
N GLU A 61 0.29 -16.43 -0.03
CA GLU A 61 -0.75 -17.11 0.73
C GLU A 61 -1.92 -17.56 -0.16
N ILE A 62 -2.32 -16.72 -1.11
CA ILE A 62 -3.37 -17.07 -2.07
C ILE A 62 -2.95 -18.25 -2.93
N GLU A 63 -1.72 -18.26 -3.42
CA GLU A 63 -1.18 -19.37 -4.20
C GLU A 63 -1.17 -20.67 -3.41
N GLU A 64 -0.75 -20.63 -2.14
CA GLU A 64 -0.74 -21.81 -1.27
C GLU A 64 -2.14 -22.34 -1.01
N ILE A 65 -3.10 -21.46 -0.72
CA ILE A 65 -4.49 -21.84 -0.49
C ILE A 65 -5.11 -22.45 -1.75
N SER A 66 -4.80 -21.87 -2.91
CA SER A 66 -5.34 -22.30 -4.20
C SER A 66 -4.89 -23.70 -4.61
N LYS A 67 -3.81 -24.21 -4.03
CA LYS A 67 -3.38 -25.61 -4.23
C LYS A 67 -4.31 -26.62 -3.56
N VAL A 68 -5.01 -26.20 -2.51
CA VAL A 68 -5.85 -27.08 -1.67
C VAL A 68 -7.34 -26.77 -1.83
N TYR A 69 -7.69 -25.48 -1.92
CA TYR A 69 -9.06 -25.02 -2.01
C TYR A 69 -9.25 -24.09 -3.19
N LYS A 70 -10.37 -24.23 -3.90
CA LYS A 70 -10.74 -23.27 -4.93
C LYS A 70 -11.31 -22.02 -4.22
N PRO A 71 -10.74 -20.81 -4.44
CA PRO A 71 -11.29 -19.60 -3.86
C PRO A 71 -12.72 -19.35 -4.34
N THR A 72 -13.56 -18.78 -3.47
CA THR A 72 -14.90 -18.37 -3.86
C THR A 72 -14.83 -17.11 -4.71
N GLU A 73 -15.87 -16.86 -5.51
CA GLU A 73 -15.96 -15.62 -6.30
C GLU A 73 -15.88 -14.37 -5.41
N GLU A 74 -16.55 -14.41 -4.25
CA GLU A 74 -16.52 -13.32 -3.29
C GLU A 74 -15.10 -12.99 -2.83
N MET A 75 -14.30 -14.01 -2.57
CA MET A 75 -12.91 -13.86 -2.13
C MET A 75 -12.04 -13.30 -3.24
N GLU A 76 -12.23 -13.79 -4.46
CA GLU A 76 -11.51 -13.29 -5.63
C GLU A 76 -11.83 -11.82 -5.88
N GLU A 77 -13.11 -11.44 -5.80
CA GLU A 77 -13.54 -10.05 -5.96
C GLU A 77 -12.95 -9.13 -4.90
N LYS A 78 -12.94 -9.55 -3.65
CA LYS A 78 -12.37 -8.76 -2.56
C LYS A 78 -10.87 -8.55 -2.76
N TRP A 79 -10.15 -9.60 -3.15
CA TRP A 79 -8.73 -9.50 -3.40
C TRP A 79 -8.45 -8.61 -4.62
N GLU A 80 -9.21 -8.75 -5.69
CA GLU A 80 -9.06 -7.92 -6.88
C GLU A 80 -9.26 -6.44 -6.57
N LYS A 81 -10.25 -6.09 -5.74
CA LYS A 81 -10.45 -4.72 -5.28
C LYS A 81 -9.26 -4.20 -4.49
N CYS A 82 -8.77 -5.00 -3.55
CA CYS A 82 -7.60 -4.64 -2.75
C CYS A 82 -6.38 -4.43 -3.65
N HIS A 83 -6.12 -5.36 -4.55
CA HIS A 83 -5.00 -5.30 -5.48
C HIS A 83 -5.08 -4.07 -6.39
N LYS A 84 -6.24 -3.79 -6.95
CA LYS A 84 -6.45 -2.62 -7.80
C LYS A 84 -6.19 -1.32 -7.04
N ARG A 85 -6.72 -1.20 -5.83
CA ARG A 85 -6.48 -0.04 -4.99
C ARG A 85 -5.00 0.11 -4.63
N PHE A 86 -4.34 -0.99 -4.33
CA PHE A 86 -2.90 -1.00 -4.07
C PHE A 86 -2.12 -0.43 -5.25
N VAL A 87 -2.40 -0.92 -6.47
CA VAL A 87 -1.71 -0.46 -7.68
C VAL A 87 -1.96 1.02 -7.94
N GLU A 88 -3.24 1.43 -7.92
CA GLU A 88 -3.64 2.81 -8.23
C GLU A 88 -3.11 3.81 -7.21
N LYS A 89 -3.30 3.53 -5.93
CA LYS A 89 -2.89 4.45 -4.86
C LYS A 89 -1.38 4.53 -4.73
N THR A 90 -0.67 3.41 -4.88
CA THR A 90 0.80 3.40 -4.85
C THR A 90 1.35 4.29 -5.97
N ALA A 91 0.81 4.15 -7.19
CA ALA A 91 1.24 4.97 -8.32
C ALA A 91 0.97 6.46 -8.07
N TRP A 92 -0.20 6.79 -7.53
CA TRP A 92 -0.55 8.18 -7.24
C TRP A 92 0.34 8.79 -6.15
N ILE A 93 0.59 8.04 -5.07
CA ILE A 93 1.47 8.50 -3.99
C ILE A 93 2.88 8.73 -4.51
N LYS A 94 3.41 7.82 -5.33
CA LYS A 94 4.73 8.00 -5.93
C LYS A 94 4.79 9.26 -6.80
N GLN A 95 3.71 9.56 -7.52
CA GLN A 95 3.61 10.77 -8.32
C GLN A 95 3.63 12.03 -7.43
N MET A 96 2.90 12.02 -6.30
CA MET A 96 2.94 13.12 -5.33
C MET A 96 4.36 13.37 -4.83
N LEU A 97 5.12 12.32 -4.58
CA LEU A 97 6.49 12.43 -4.07
C LEU A 97 7.48 12.98 -5.09
N THR A 98 7.07 13.15 -6.34
CA THR A 98 7.89 13.80 -7.38
C THR A 98 7.60 15.31 -7.51
N LEU A 99 6.58 15.81 -6.84
CA LEU A 99 6.24 17.22 -6.84
C LEU A 99 7.23 18.02 -5.98
#